data_3daa73df973b1c9b71e09196e315bebc
#
_entry.id   3daa73df973b1c9b71e09196e315bebc
#
_cell.length_a   1.000
_cell.length_b   1.000
_cell.length_c   1.000
_cell.angle_alpha   90.00
_cell.angle_beta   90.00
_cell.angle_gamma   90.00
#
_symmetry.space_group_name_H-M   'P 1'
#
loop_
_entity.id
_entity.type
_entity.pdbx_description
1 polymer ?
#
loop_
_entity_poly.entity_id
_entity_poly.type
_entity_poly.pdbx_seq_one_letter_code
_entity_poly.pdbx_strand_id
1 'polypeptide(L)'
;SLTVRVRALPLLRKQVLVEAIDLRNVKVNTGTMIEGIEIKGFLGKLYLHADRIDLSEEKATFNTVDLSDTAITLLLNDSTSKEDTTSTPLNWVLKLDKISLDRVAFALQMPSDSLRLTAFVNKAGLNNGLVDLGAEQYKARNFDITNSTFAYDGNYAAPEQGLDFSHISLTNLNTSIDSILYQGKEINAHIKEFFVEERSGLKVSALAGNVRSDHEQIDVPDLLLQTPNSEVRLTATIPWSSLEDHPQGSMKALLNASLGKEDLLI
;
A
#
# COMPACT_ATOMS: atom_id res chain seq x y z
N SER A 1 19.14 -12.85 16.38
CA SER A 1 19.20 -12.21 17.71
C SER A 1 18.06 -11.22 17.90
N LEU A 2 17.61 -11.10 19.12
CA LEU A 2 16.59 -10.12 19.53
C LEU A 2 17.24 -9.15 20.52
N THR A 3 17.16 -7.86 20.24
CA THR A 3 17.54 -6.80 21.19
C THR A 3 16.39 -5.82 21.31
N VAL A 4 15.89 -5.60 22.53
CA VAL A 4 14.84 -4.63 22.81
C VAL A 4 15.39 -3.63 23.82
N ARG A 5 15.28 -2.33 23.53
CA ARG A 5 15.61 -1.25 24.46
C ARG A 5 14.34 -0.62 24.98
N VAL A 6 14.20 -0.55 26.31
CA VAL A 6 13.02 0.00 26.98
C VAL A 6 13.46 1.09 27.95
N ARG A 7 12.71 2.18 28.04
CA ARG A 7 12.93 3.21 29.08
C ARG A 7 12.40 2.72 30.44
N ALA A 8 13.23 2.71 31.45
CA ALA A 8 12.87 2.19 32.77
C ALA A 8 11.92 3.11 33.58
N LEU A 9 12.09 4.43 33.50
CA LEU A 9 11.28 5.40 34.27
C LEU A 9 9.77 5.36 34.00
N PRO A 10 9.29 5.21 32.75
CA PRO A 10 7.88 5.10 32.46
C PRO A 10 7.21 3.83 32.97
N LEU A 11 7.97 2.74 33.19
CA LEU A 11 7.44 1.52 33.80
C LEU A 11 6.82 1.75 35.18
N LEU A 12 7.35 2.70 35.96
CA LEU A 12 6.80 3.11 37.23
C LEU A 12 5.39 3.73 37.13
N ARG A 13 5.01 4.20 35.96
CA ARG A 13 3.69 4.77 35.61
C ARG A 13 2.81 3.83 34.83
N LYS A 14 3.13 2.52 34.78
CA LYS A 14 2.45 1.50 33.97
C LYS A 14 2.49 1.78 32.44
N GLN A 15 3.44 2.58 31.98
CA GLN A 15 3.66 2.85 30.57
C GLN A 15 4.88 2.05 30.10
N VAL A 16 4.72 1.30 29.03
CA VAL A 16 5.82 0.59 28.37
C VAL A 16 6.29 1.46 27.20
N LEU A 17 7.45 2.12 27.37
CA LEU A 17 8.07 2.87 26.29
C LEU A 17 9.20 2.03 25.69
N VAL A 18 8.98 1.54 24.48
CA VAL A 18 9.99 0.84 23.70
C VAL A 18 10.74 1.88 22.87
N GLU A 19 12.06 2.03 23.09
CA GLU A 19 12.89 2.96 22.31
C GLU A 19 13.36 2.34 20.99
N ALA A 20 13.78 1.10 21.02
CA ALA A 20 14.27 0.42 19.83
C ALA A 20 14.08 -1.09 19.90
N ILE A 21 13.80 -1.66 18.74
CA ILE A 21 13.78 -3.10 18.48
C ILE A 21 14.79 -3.38 17.38
N ASP A 22 15.72 -4.29 17.59
CA ASP A 22 16.63 -4.81 16.56
C ASP A 22 16.44 -6.33 16.51
N LEU A 23 15.87 -6.82 15.43
CA LEU A 23 15.67 -8.23 15.15
C LEU A 23 16.55 -8.64 13.97
N ARG A 24 17.28 -9.73 14.09
CA ARG A 24 18.12 -10.25 13.02
C ARG A 24 18.00 -11.76 12.91
N ASN A 25 17.81 -12.23 11.69
CA ASN A 25 17.75 -13.66 11.37
C ASN A 25 16.71 -14.40 12.22
N VAL A 26 15.47 -13.91 12.19
CA VAL A 26 14.35 -14.50 12.95
C VAL A 26 13.46 -15.28 12.01
N LYS A 27 13.22 -16.55 12.33
CA LYS A 27 12.16 -17.33 11.68
C LYS A 27 10.87 -17.10 12.43
N VAL A 28 9.81 -16.81 11.69
CA VAL A 28 8.46 -16.61 12.19
C VAL A 28 7.58 -17.75 11.71
N ASN A 29 6.86 -18.37 12.64
CA ASN A 29 5.81 -19.32 12.33
C ASN A 29 4.82 -19.29 13.49
N THR A 30 3.64 -18.72 13.27
CA THR A 30 2.60 -18.65 14.29
C THR A 30 1.79 -19.95 14.36
N GLY A 31 1.81 -20.77 13.30
CA GLY A 31 0.98 -21.96 13.22
C GLY A 31 -0.49 -21.62 13.51
N THR A 32 -1.09 -22.36 14.43
CA THR A 32 -2.49 -22.18 14.87
C THR A 32 -2.65 -21.30 16.11
N MET A 33 -1.65 -20.49 16.47
CA MET A 33 -1.71 -19.63 17.67
C MET A 33 -2.80 -18.55 17.58
N ILE A 34 -3.12 -18.14 16.36
CA ILE A 34 -4.20 -17.19 16.08
C ILE A 34 -5.18 -17.91 15.15
N GLU A 35 -6.44 -18.01 15.55
CA GLU A 35 -7.46 -18.67 14.75
C GLU A 35 -7.64 -17.95 13.41
N GLY A 36 -7.66 -18.70 12.31
CA GLY A 36 -7.81 -18.18 10.97
C GLY A 36 -6.59 -17.44 10.39
N ILE A 37 -5.54 -17.21 11.17
CA ILE A 37 -4.38 -16.44 10.72
C ILE A 37 -3.09 -17.24 10.94
N GLU A 38 -2.37 -17.52 9.88
CA GLU A 38 -1.04 -18.11 9.97
C GLU A 38 -0.01 -17.19 9.31
N ILE A 39 1.03 -16.84 10.07
CA ILE A 39 2.16 -16.05 9.58
C ILE A 39 3.39 -16.95 9.54
N LYS A 40 3.97 -17.07 8.36
CA LYS A 40 5.24 -17.78 8.14
C LYS A 40 6.26 -16.87 7.51
N GLY A 41 7.52 -17.00 7.87
CA GLY A 41 8.54 -16.25 7.16
C GLY A 41 9.90 -16.25 7.81
N PHE A 42 10.76 -15.49 7.16
CA PHE A 42 12.09 -15.18 7.62
C PHE A 42 12.26 -13.66 7.62
N LEU A 43 12.64 -13.13 8.75
CA LEU A 43 12.97 -11.74 8.96
C LEU A 43 14.48 -11.62 9.04
N GLY A 44 15.10 -11.09 7.98
CA GLY A 44 16.56 -10.90 7.91
C GLY A 44 16.99 -9.81 8.89
N LYS A 45 16.47 -8.62 8.75
CA LYS A 45 16.71 -7.51 9.67
C LYS A 45 15.47 -6.63 9.80
N LEU A 46 15.06 -6.36 11.02
CA LEU A 46 14.14 -5.27 11.39
C LEU A 46 14.84 -4.38 12.40
N TYR A 47 14.99 -3.10 12.06
CA TYR A 47 15.36 -2.08 13.01
C TYR A 47 14.20 -1.09 13.13
N LEU A 48 13.70 -0.93 14.36
CA LEU A 48 12.64 0.00 14.68
C LEU A 48 13.14 0.90 15.80
N HIS A 49 13.09 2.21 15.58
CA HIS A 49 13.32 3.23 16.58
C HIS A 49 12.04 4.03 16.79
N ALA A 50 11.56 4.08 18.02
CA ALA A 50 10.33 4.75 18.38
C ALA A 50 10.59 5.81 19.46
N ASP A 51 10.00 6.98 19.30
CA ASP A 51 9.97 7.99 20.37
C ASP A 51 8.99 7.61 21.46
N ARG A 52 7.82 7.10 21.05
CA ARG A 52 6.74 6.74 21.95
C ARG A 52 5.89 5.64 21.36
N ILE A 53 5.57 4.64 22.17
CA ILE A 53 4.49 3.69 21.94
C ILE A 53 3.61 3.72 23.18
N ASP A 54 2.38 4.20 23.04
CA ASP A 54 1.41 4.31 24.12
C ASP A 54 0.22 3.41 23.82
N LEU A 55 0.19 2.27 24.50
CA LEU A 55 -0.86 1.27 24.32
C LEU A 55 -2.21 1.74 24.88
N SER A 56 -2.22 2.66 25.85
CA SER A 56 -3.45 3.16 26.47
C SER A 56 -4.14 4.23 25.65
N GLU A 57 -3.36 5.02 24.89
CA GLU A 57 -3.88 6.06 23.99
C GLU A 57 -3.97 5.58 22.55
N GLU A 58 -3.54 4.34 22.26
CA GLU A 58 -3.46 3.76 20.92
C GLU A 58 -2.65 4.65 19.94
N LYS A 59 -1.50 5.16 20.43
CA LYS A 59 -0.63 6.05 19.65
C LYS A 59 0.79 5.53 19.60
N ALA A 60 1.41 5.61 18.43
CA ALA A 60 2.83 5.34 18.29
C ALA A 60 3.51 6.36 17.36
N THR A 61 4.74 6.72 17.69
CA THR A 61 5.62 7.55 16.86
C THR A 61 6.90 6.77 16.58
N PHE A 62 7.10 6.42 15.33
CA PHE A 62 8.28 5.73 14.84
C PHE A 62 9.16 6.70 14.05
N ASN A 63 10.38 6.92 14.53
CA ASN A 63 11.36 7.75 13.82
C ASN A 63 11.96 7.01 12.65
N THR A 64 12.21 5.72 12.83
CA THR A 64 12.81 4.88 11.77
C THR A 64 12.25 3.47 11.84
N VAL A 65 11.86 2.95 10.69
CA VAL A 65 11.54 1.54 10.48
C VAL A 65 12.33 1.06 9.26
N ASP A 66 13.38 0.27 9.49
CA ASP A 66 14.16 -0.34 8.43
C ASP A 66 13.92 -1.86 8.42
N LEU A 67 13.41 -2.37 7.32
CA LEU A 67 13.17 -3.79 7.09
C LEU A 67 13.98 -4.25 5.87
N SER A 68 14.82 -5.27 6.04
CA SER A 68 15.60 -5.80 4.92
C SER A 68 15.72 -7.32 4.93
N ASP A 69 15.97 -7.88 3.74
CA ASP A 69 16.20 -9.31 3.51
C ASP A 69 15.12 -10.18 4.15
N THR A 70 13.87 -9.79 3.99
CA THR A 70 12.73 -10.36 4.70
C THR A 70 11.75 -11.00 3.73
N ALA A 71 11.22 -12.17 4.09
CA ALA A 71 10.15 -12.83 3.36
C ALA A 71 9.05 -13.26 4.35
N ILE A 72 7.83 -12.78 4.14
CA ILE A 72 6.68 -13.04 5.00
C ILE A 72 5.52 -13.55 4.15
N THR A 73 4.91 -14.64 4.58
CA THR A 73 3.65 -15.14 4.04
C THR A 73 2.57 -15.05 5.11
N LEU A 74 1.47 -14.42 4.78
CA LEU A 74 0.25 -14.34 5.56
C LEU A 74 -0.79 -15.25 4.90
N LEU A 75 -1.26 -16.25 5.64
CA LEU A 75 -2.36 -17.11 5.24
C LEU A 75 -3.58 -16.76 6.10
N LEU A 76 -4.65 -16.34 5.45
CA LEU A 76 -5.95 -16.07 6.07
C LEU A 76 -6.91 -17.18 5.66
N ASN A 77 -7.34 -17.99 6.63
CA ASN A 77 -8.36 -19.01 6.45
C ASN A 77 -9.66 -18.50 7.09
N ASP A 78 -10.79 -18.94 6.57
CA ASP A 78 -12.06 -18.67 7.25
C ASP A 78 -12.00 -19.18 8.68
N SER A 79 -12.19 -18.27 9.63
CA SER A 79 -12.45 -18.68 10.99
C SER A 79 -13.88 -19.25 11.02
N THR A 80 -14.02 -20.48 11.49
CA THR A 80 -15.35 -21.08 11.73
C THR A 80 -16.07 -20.48 12.94
N SER A 81 -15.42 -19.52 13.60
CA SER A 81 -16.01 -18.78 14.71
C SER A 81 -17.05 -17.78 14.20
N LYS A 82 -18.25 -17.92 14.72
CA LYS A 82 -19.36 -16.97 14.58
C LYS A 82 -18.84 -15.55 14.78
N GLU A 83 -19.33 -14.64 13.95
CA GLU A 83 -19.11 -13.20 14.08
C GLU A 83 -19.17 -12.78 15.56
N ASP A 84 -18.01 -12.58 16.16
CA ASP A 84 -17.94 -11.86 17.42
C ASP A 84 -18.11 -10.37 17.07
N THR A 85 -19.38 -9.94 17.07
CA THR A 85 -19.80 -8.56 16.76
C THR A 85 -19.33 -7.54 17.81
N THR A 86 -18.37 -7.90 18.67
CA THR A 86 -17.82 -7.05 19.74
C THR A 86 -16.36 -6.65 19.49
N SER A 87 -15.88 -6.68 18.24
CA SER A 87 -14.54 -6.14 17.97
C SER A 87 -14.58 -4.62 18.22
N THR A 88 -13.86 -4.18 19.24
CA THR A 88 -13.62 -2.75 19.47
C THR A 88 -12.86 -2.19 18.26
N PRO A 89 -13.35 -1.10 17.63
CA PRO A 89 -12.62 -0.51 16.51
C PRO A 89 -11.19 -0.16 16.93
N LEU A 90 -10.23 -0.47 16.08
CA LEU A 90 -8.85 -0.05 16.30
C LEU A 90 -8.72 1.43 15.96
N ASN A 91 -8.38 2.26 16.97
CA ASN A 91 -8.25 3.72 16.79
C ASN A 91 -6.79 4.18 16.81
N TRP A 92 -5.87 3.31 16.42
CA TRP A 92 -4.45 3.63 16.42
C TRP A 92 -4.10 4.81 15.54
N VAL A 93 -3.30 5.72 16.11
CA VAL A 93 -2.64 6.82 15.39
C VAL A 93 -1.14 6.54 15.32
N LEU A 94 -0.63 6.27 14.13
CA LEU A 94 0.76 5.96 13.86
C LEU A 94 1.43 7.12 13.12
N LYS A 95 2.44 7.73 13.72
CA LYS A 95 3.33 8.68 13.04
C LYS A 95 4.60 7.95 12.62
N LEU A 96 4.99 8.13 11.37
CA LEU A 96 6.05 7.37 10.71
C LEU A 96 7.01 8.38 10.04
N ASP A 97 8.11 8.74 10.71
CA ASP A 97 9.03 9.72 10.14
C ASP A 97 9.74 9.16 8.90
N LYS A 98 10.25 7.92 9.02
CA LYS A 98 10.94 7.25 7.93
C LYS A 98 10.69 5.74 7.95
N ILE A 99 10.27 5.19 6.79
CA ILE A 99 10.24 3.76 6.53
C ILE A 99 11.17 3.47 5.36
N SER A 100 11.97 2.41 5.49
CA SER A 100 12.82 1.90 4.41
C SER A 100 12.64 0.39 4.29
N LEU A 101 12.34 -0.07 3.10
CA LEU A 101 12.29 -1.49 2.74
C LEU A 101 13.40 -1.79 1.73
N ASP A 102 14.12 -2.89 1.93
CA ASP A 102 15.19 -3.35 1.05
C ASP A 102 15.11 -4.88 0.91
N ARG A 103 14.82 -5.37 -0.29
CA ARG A 103 14.62 -6.80 -0.60
C ARG A 103 13.62 -7.49 0.32
N VAL A 104 12.38 -7.01 0.29
CA VAL A 104 11.27 -7.54 1.09
C VAL A 104 10.30 -8.29 0.19
N ALA A 105 10.07 -9.56 0.46
CA ALA A 105 9.06 -10.38 -0.18
C ALA A 105 7.84 -10.52 0.75
N PHE A 106 6.67 -10.34 0.20
CA PHE A 106 5.40 -10.51 0.89
C PHE A 106 4.45 -11.39 0.06
N ALA A 107 3.75 -12.31 0.72
CA ALA A 107 2.67 -13.07 0.13
C ALA A 107 1.45 -13.07 1.05
N LEU A 108 0.28 -12.82 0.48
CA LEU A 108 -1.02 -13.02 1.11
C LEU A 108 -1.75 -14.13 0.37
N GLN A 109 -2.33 -15.06 1.11
CA GLN A 109 -3.16 -16.12 0.58
C GLN A 109 -4.48 -16.16 1.35
N MET A 110 -5.59 -16.15 0.64
CA MET A 110 -6.94 -16.30 1.14
C MET A 110 -7.62 -17.43 0.36
N PRO A 111 -7.42 -18.70 0.76
CA PRO A 111 -7.88 -19.85 -0.02
C PRO A 111 -9.39 -19.89 -0.22
N SER A 112 -10.18 -19.45 0.75
CA SER A 112 -11.64 -19.40 0.66
C SER A 112 -12.13 -18.46 -0.44
N ASP A 113 -11.43 -17.35 -0.62
CA ASP A 113 -11.75 -16.34 -1.65
C ASP A 113 -11.02 -16.62 -2.96
N SER A 114 -10.22 -17.69 -3.01
CA SER A 114 -9.33 -18.02 -4.14
C SER A 114 -8.37 -16.88 -4.48
N LEU A 115 -8.01 -16.04 -3.49
CA LEU A 115 -7.20 -14.85 -3.66
C LEU A 115 -5.76 -15.12 -3.26
N ARG A 116 -4.86 -14.67 -4.11
CA ARG A 116 -3.43 -14.65 -3.84
C ARG A 116 -2.81 -13.33 -4.28
N LEU A 117 -2.01 -12.75 -3.39
CA LEU A 117 -1.23 -11.55 -3.67
C LEU A 117 0.22 -11.83 -3.33
N THR A 118 1.13 -11.46 -4.20
CA THR A 118 2.56 -11.51 -3.96
C THR A 118 3.22 -10.19 -4.34
N ALA A 119 4.20 -9.77 -3.57
CA ALA A 119 5.00 -8.60 -3.86
C ALA A 119 6.46 -8.88 -3.53
N PHE A 120 7.36 -8.44 -4.38
CA PHE A 120 8.78 -8.31 -4.06
C PHE A 120 9.19 -6.85 -4.19
N VAL A 121 9.47 -6.25 -3.06
CA VAL A 121 9.92 -4.87 -2.96
C VAL A 121 11.44 -4.87 -2.94
N ASN A 122 12.07 -4.49 -4.05
CA ASN A 122 13.52 -4.36 -4.11
C ASN A 122 13.98 -3.19 -3.23
N LYS A 123 13.36 -2.00 -3.43
CA LYS A 123 13.50 -0.86 -2.53
C LYS A 123 12.19 -0.09 -2.42
N ALA A 124 11.84 0.34 -1.22
CA ALA A 124 10.79 1.33 -1.03
C ALA A 124 11.12 2.25 0.14
N GLY A 125 10.62 3.46 0.06
CA GLY A 125 10.75 4.48 1.08
C GLY A 125 9.46 5.24 1.31
N LEU A 126 9.18 5.60 2.56
CA LEU A 126 8.12 6.52 2.93
C LEU A 126 8.66 7.50 3.97
N ASN A 127 8.36 8.77 3.81
CA ASN A 127 8.74 9.79 4.77
C ASN A 127 7.53 10.61 5.23
N ASN A 128 7.56 10.97 6.51
CA ASN A 128 6.54 11.77 7.20
C ASN A 128 5.13 11.23 6.96
N GLY A 129 4.96 9.94 7.31
CA GLY A 129 3.68 9.25 7.25
C GLY A 129 2.81 9.50 8.48
N LEU A 130 1.51 9.45 8.28
CA LEU A 130 0.48 9.37 9.31
C LEU A 130 -0.54 8.33 8.90
N VAL A 131 -0.85 7.41 9.81
CA VAL A 131 -1.95 6.47 9.71
C VAL A 131 -2.84 6.67 10.93
N ASP A 132 -4.04 7.17 10.74
CA ASP A 132 -5.07 7.31 11.76
C ASP A 132 -6.22 6.38 11.39
N LEU A 133 -6.29 5.23 12.09
CA LEU A 133 -7.28 4.20 11.77
C LEU A 133 -8.69 4.63 12.19
N GLY A 134 -8.82 5.42 13.27
CA GLY A 134 -10.11 5.92 13.73
C GLY A 134 -10.72 6.98 12.81
N ALA A 135 -9.89 7.83 12.23
CA ALA A 135 -10.30 8.86 11.27
C ALA A 135 -10.21 8.39 9.81
N GLU A 136 -9.77 7.16 9.55
CA GLU A 136 -9.48 6.62 8.21
C GLU A 136 -8.59 7.57 7.39
N GLN A 137 -7.62 8.23 8.06
CA GLN A 137 -6.75 9.21 7.45
C GLN A 137 -5.36 8.62 7.21
N TYR A 138 -4.90 8.73 5.98
CA TYR A 138 -3.58 8.25 5.55
C TYR A 138 -2.85 9.39 4.85
N LYS A 139 -1.65 9.73 5.35
CA LYS A 139 -0.82 10.80 4.80
C LYS A 139 0.61 10.34 4.64
N ALA A 140 1.29 10.84 3.63
CA ALA A 140 2.74 10.78 3.52
C ALA A 140 3.27 11.99 2.74
N ARG A 141 4.47 12.48 3.10
CA ARG A 141 5.13 13.51 2.31
C ARG A 141 5.55 12.97 0.97
N ASN A 142 6.20 11.81 0.98
CA ASN A 142 6.59 11.10 -0.24
C ASN A 142 6.63 9.60 0.00
N PHE A 143 6.41 8.88 -1.09
CA PHE A 143 6.48 7.43 -1.19
C PHE A 143 7.18 7.06 -2.49
N ASP A 144 8.20 6.22 -2.38
CA ASP A 144 9.02 5.79 -3.49
C ASP A 144 9.11 4.26 -3.52
N ILE A 145 9.00 3.67 -4.71
CA ILE A 145 9.27 2.25 -4.97
C ILE A 145 10.22 2.16 -6.15
N THR A 146 11.19 1.25 -6.10
CA THR A 146 12.14 1.04 -7.17
C THR A 146 12.26 -0.44 -7.51
N ASN A 147 12.16 -0.76 -8.80
CA ASN A 147 12.42 -2.06 -9.41
C ASN A 147 11.79 -3.23 -8.64
N SER A 148 10.50 -3.11 -8.42
CA SER A 148 9.73 -4.06 -7.62
C SER A 148 8.77 -4.85 -8.50
N THR A 149 8.19 -5.93 -7.95
CA THR A 149 7.19 -6.74 -8.63
C THR A 149 5.96 -6.89 -7.76
N PHE A 150 4.82 -7.06 -8.40
CA PHE A 150 3.55 -7.30 -7.75
C PHE A 150 2.73 -8.27 -8.58
N ALA A 151 2.08 -9.24 -7.97
CA ALA A 151 1.13 -10.10 -8.64
C ALA A 151 -0.13 -10.29 -7.79
N TYR A 152 -1.25 -10.31 -8.48
CA TYR A 152 -2.58 -10.52 -7.93
C TYR A 152 -3.30 -11.58 -8.75
N ASP A 153 -3.76 -12.63 -8.07
CA ASP A 153 -4.65 -13.66 -8.61
C ASP A 153 -5.95 -13.63 -7.79
N GLY A 154 -7.03 -13.22 -8.40
CA GLY A 154 -8.37 -13.14 -7.79
C GLY A 154 -9.16 -14.44 -7.89
N ASN A 155 -8.62 -15.45 -8.58
CA ASN A 155 -9.18 -16.80 -8.70
C ASN A 155 -8.08 -17.79 -9.10
N TYR A 156 -8.41 -19.10 -9.14
CA TYR A 156 -7.47 -20.17 -9.50
C TYR A 156 -7.59 -20.59 -10.98
N ALA A 157 -8.32 -19.86 -11.82
CA ALA A 157 -8.37 -20.14 -13.25
C ALA A 157 -7.01 -19.86 -13.93
N ALA A 158 -6.82 -20.36 -15.11
CA ALA A 158 -5.66 -19.97 -15.90
C ALA A 158 -5.85 -18.53 -16.41
N PRO A 159 -4.78 -17.71 -16.38
CA PRO A 159 -4.85 -16.35 -16.89
C PRO A 159 -5.28 -16.30 -18.36
N GLU A 160 -6.10 -15.33 -18.72
CA GLU A 160 -6.52 -15.08 -20.08
C GLU A 160 -5.42 -14.35 -20.89
N GLN A 161 -5.56 -14.35 -22.21
CA GLN A 161 -4.68 -13.60 -23.08
C GLN A 161 -5.07 -12.11 -23.04
N GLY A 162 -4.06 -11.23 -23.02
CA GLY A 162 -4.26 -9.79 -22.90
C GLY A 162 -4.30 -9.33 -21.45
N LEU A 163 -4.88 -8.16 -21.23
CA LEU A 163 -5.00 -7.57 -19.88
C LEU A 163 -6.13 -8.27 -19.11
N ASP A 164 -5.75 -9.06 -18.14
CA ASP A 164 -6.66 -9.84 -17.29
C ASP A 164 -6.66 -9.27 -15.88
N PHE A 165 -7.74 -8.57 -15.51
CA PHE A 165 -7.88 -7.94 -14.20
C PHE A 165 -8.01 -8.93 -13.03
N SER A 166 -8.30 -10.20 -13.32
CA SER A 166 -8.32 -11.27 -12.32
C SER A 166 -6.92 -11.84 -12.05
N HIS A 167 -5.98 -11.60 -12.97
CA HIS A 167 -4.60 -12.10 -12.90
C HIS A 167 -3.62 -11.04 -13.36
N ILE A 168 -3.34 -10.08 -12.51
CA ILE A 168 -2.40 -8.99 -12.78
C ILE A 168 -0.98 -9.41 -12.35
N SER A 169 0.00 -9.20 -13.21
CA SER A 169 1.40 -9.42 -12.89
C SER A 169 2.27 -8.26 -13.38
N LEU A 170 2.74 -7.48 -12.43
CA LEU A 170 3.52 -6.27 -12.65
C LEU A 170 5.00 -6.53 -12.38
N THR A 171 5.85 -6.08 -13.29
CA THR A 171 7.30 -6.11 -13.18
C THR A 171 7.89 -4.73 -13.43
N ASN A 172 9.14 -4.53 -13.05
CA ASN A 172 9.83 -3.25 -13.18
C ASN A 172 9.05 -2.07 -12.59
N LEU A 173 8.27 -2.32 -11.52
CA LEU A 173 7.48 -1.27 -10.88
C LEU A 173 8.40 -0.23 -10.24
N ASN A 174 8.32 0.99 -10.73
CA ASN A 174 8.97 2.17 -10.18
C ASN A 174 7.93 3.27 -10.01
N THR A 175 7.91 3.92 -8.87
CA THR A 175 7.02 5.05 -8.63
C THR A 175 7.62 6.02 -7.63
N SER A 176 7.31 7.31 -7.82
CA SER A 176 7.59 8.37 -6.86
C SER A 176 6.36 9.26 -6.75
N ILE A 177 5.78 9.36 -5.57
CA ILE A 177 4.55 10.11 -5.28
C ILE A 177 4.80 11.02 -4.10
N ASP A 178 4.44 12.30 -4.24
CA ASP A 178 4.49 13.29 -3.17
C ASP A 178 3.10 13.71 -2.71
N SER A 179 3.06 14.34 -1.54
CA SER A 179 1.86 15.02 -1.01
C SER A 179 0.65 14.09 -0.93
N ILE A 180 0.89 12.86 -0.47
CA ILE A 180 -0.16 11.86 -0.35
C ILE A 180 -1.08 12.21 0.81
N LEU A 181 -2.37 12.30 0.52
CA LEU A 181 -3.47 12.36 1.48
C LEU A 181 -4.62 11.49 0.99
N TYR A 182 -5.15 10.67 1.86
CA TYR A 182 -6.42 9.99 1.68
C TYR A 182 -7.21 10.08 2.99
N GLN A 183 -8.42 10.63 2.90
CA GLN A 183 -9.39 10.64 4.00
C GLN A 183 -10.81 10.71 3.42
N GLY A 184 -11.45 9.57 3.27
CA GLY A 184 -12.76 9.48 2.63
C GLY A 184 -12.76 10.07 1.21
N LYS A 185 -13.47 11.19 1.02
CA LYS A 185 -13.51 11.91 -0.28
C LYS A 185 -12.34 12.89 -0.47
N GLU A 186 -11.57 13.18 0.56
CA GLU A 186 -10.37 14.00 0.44
C GLU A 186 -9.19 13.17 -0.04
N ILE A 187 -8.76 13.43 -1.26
CA ILE A 187 -7.62 12.78 -1.89
C ILE A 187 -6.66 13.86 -2.40
N ASN A 188 -5.38 13.66 -2.17
CA ASN A 188 -4.33 14.46 -2.81
C ASN A 188 -3.16 13.56 -3.12
N ALA A 189 -2.63 13.64 -4.34
CA ALA A 189 -1.43 12.95 -4.74
C ALA A 189 -0.76 13.70 -5.89
N HIS A 190 0.55 13.88 -5.81
CA HIS A 190 1.38 14.34 -6.90
C HIS A 190 2.25 13.18 -7.37
N ILE A 191 1.87 12.57 -8.49
CA ILE A 191 2.61 11.48 -9.13
C ILE A 191 3.73 12.13 -9.94
N LYS A 192 4.99 11.97 -9.51
CA LYS A 192 6.16 12.46 -10.24
C LYS A 192 6.51 11.53 -11.37
N GLU A 193 6.49 10.22 -11.07
CA GLU A 193 6.70 9.18 -12.04
C GLU A 193 6.02 7.89 -11.59
N PHE A 194 5.58 7.14 -12.57
CA PHE A 194 5.15 5.76 -12.41
C PHE A 194 5.51 5.00 -13.69
N PHE A 195 6.22 3.92 -13.54
CA PHE A 195 6.62 3.03 -14.62
C PHE A 195 6.30 1.61 -14.23
N VAL A 196 5.75 0.83 -15.15
CA VAL A 196 5.44 -0.58 -14.91
C VAL A 196 5.33 -1.35 -16.23
N GLU A 197 5.65 -2.62 -16.18
CA GLU A 197 5.38 -3.59 -17.24
C GLU A 197 4.41 -4.66 -16.71
N GLU A 198 3.34 -4.90 -17.44
CA GLU A 198 2.35 -5.92 -17.13
C GLU A 198 2.53 -7.13 -18.06
N ARG A 199 2.18 -8.31 -17.57
CA ARG A 199 2.35 -9.61 -18.25
C ARG A 199 1.70 -9.65 -19.65
N SER A 200 0.60 -8.95 -19.87
CA SER A 200 -0.07 -8.86 -21.19
C SER A 200 0.78 -8.21 -22.28
N GLY A 201 1.88 -7.54 -21.86
CA GLY A 201 2.71 -6.72 -22.74
C GLY A 201 2.42 -5.23 -22.60
N LEU A 202 1.39 -4.84 -21.82
CA LEU A 202 1.15 -3.43 -21.49
C LEU A 202 2.35 -2.86 -20.75
N LYS A 203 2.86 -1.75 -21.26
CA LYS A 203 3.99 -1.06 -20.68
C LYS A 203 3.64 0.41 -20.47
N VAL A 204 3.56 0.82 -19.23
CA VAL A 204 3.45 2.23 -18.88
C VAL A 204 4.88 2.77 -18.78
N SER A 205 5.28 3.62 -19.72
CA SER A 205 6.61 4.24 -19.76
C SER A 205 6.69 5.48 -18.88
N ALA A 206 5.58 6.15 -18.67
CA ALA A 206 5.43 7.22 -17.69
C ALA A 206 3.96 7.44 -17.34
N LEU A 207 3.68 7.66 -16.06
CA LEU A 207 2.46 8.28 -15.59
C LEU A 207 2.87 9.37 -14.61
N ALA A 208 2.48 10.62 -14.87
CA ALA A 208 2.80 11.76 -14.03
C ALA A 208 1.63 12.75 -14.01
N GLY A 209 1.48 13.46 -12.90
CA GLY A 209 0.42 14.48 -12.79
C GLY A 209 -0.10 14.62 -11.37
N ASN A 210 -1.16 15.42 -11.26
CA ASN A 210 -1.80 15.73 -9.99
C ASN A 210 -3.22 15.15 -9.95
N VAL A 211 -3.58 14.59 -8.80
CA VAL A 211 -4.96 14.22 -8.47
C VAL A 211 -5.32 14.88 -7.17
N ARG A 212 -6.41 15.61 -7.15
CA ARG A 212 -6.94 16.26 -5.95
C ARG A 212 -8.43 15.97 -5.88
N SER A 213 -8.92 15.81 -4.68
CA SER A 213 -10.35 15.64 -4.45
C SER A 213 -10.74 16.28 -3.13
N ASP A 214 -11.94 16.78 -3.07
CA ASP A 214 -12.63 17.24 -1.88
C ASP A 214 -14.00 16.54 -1.74
N HIS A 215 -14.89 17.09 -0.93
CA HIS A 215 -16.22 16.50 -0.74
C HIS A 215 -17.15 16.68 -1.96
N GLU A 216 -16.83 17.56 -2.90
CA GLU A 216 -17.68 17.91 -4.04
C GLU A 216 -17.22 17.20 -5.32
N GLN A 217 -15.91 17.19 -5.60
CA GLN A 217 -15.38 16.74 -6.89
C GLN A 217 -13.96 16.16 -6.81
N ILE A 218 -13.59 15.47 -7.88
CA ILE A 218 -12.23 15.04 -8.17
C ILE A 218 -11.69 15.94 -9.29
N ASP A 219 -10.55 16.57 -9.07
CA ASP A 219 -9.83 17.37 -10.06
C ASP A 219 -8.53 16.65 -10.47
N VAL A 220 -8.38 16.51 -11.77
CA VAL A 220 -7.17 15.99 -12.43
C VAL A 220 -6.71 17.11 -13.39
N PRO A 221 -5.94 18.09 -12.91
CA PRO A 221 -5.59 19.26 -13.71
C PRO A 221 -4.65 18.96 -14.87
N ASP A 222 -3.79 17.96 -14.68
CA ASP A 222 -2.81 17.52 -15.67
C ASP A 222 -2.39 16.08 -15.36
N LEU A 223 -2.74 15.15 -16.18
CA LEU A 223 -2.28 13.76 -16.09
C LEU A 223 -1.70 13.38 -17.45
N LEU A 224 -0.44 12.96 -17.43
CA LEU A 224 0.26 12.40 -18.56
C LEU A 224 0.37 10.89 -18.37
N LEU A 225 -0.09 10.13 -19.36
CA LEU A 225 0.16 8.70 -19.50
C LEU A 225 0.92 8.47 -20.80
N GLN A 226 2.04 7.78 -20.71
CA GLN A 226 2.83 7.34 -21.87
C GLN A 226 3.05 5.84 -21.85
N THR A 227 2.95 5.27 -23.00
CA THR A 227 3.40 3.92 -23.34
C THR A 227 4.49 4.04 -24.41
N PRO A 228 5.13 2.98 -24.89
CA PRO A 228 6.10 3.07 -25.97
C PRO A 228 5.55 3.68 -27.26
N ASN A 229 4.26 3.54 -27.52
CA ASN A 229 3.66 3.92 -28.81
C ASN A 229 2.52 4.94 -28.66
N SER A 230 2.13 5.29 -27.43
CA SER A 230 0.99 6.19 -27.17
C SER A 230 1.31 7.25 -26.14
N GLU A 231 0.68 8.41 -26.29
CA GLU A 231 0.65 9.46 -25.28
C GLU A 231 -0.79 9.93 -25.05
N VAL A 232 -1.18 10.03 -23.81
CA VAL A 232 -2.50 10.52 -23.39
C VAL A 232 -2.31 11.62 -22.36
N ARG A 233 -2.93 12.78 -22.58
CA ARG A 233 -3.03 13.87 -21.62
C ARG A 233 -4.46 14.07 -21.21
N LEU A 234 -4.71 14.07 -19.92
CA LEU A 234 -6.05 14.22 -19.35
C LEU A 234 -6.09 15.42 -18.42
N THR A 235 -7.07 16.28 -18.62
CA THR A 235 -7.54 17.26 -17.64
C THR A 235 -9.01 16.94 -17.35
N ALA A 236 -9.39 16.76 -16.10
CA ALA A 236 -10.76 16.41 -15.77
C ALA A 236 -11.20 17.02 -14.44
N THR A 237 -12.49 17.35 -14.37
CA THR A 237 -13.23 17.65 -13.16
C THR A 237 -14.45 16.75 -13.10
N ILE A 238 -14.54 15.93 -12.06
CA ILE A 238 -15.51 14.84 -11.92
C ILE A 238 -16.24 15.04 -10.58
N PRO A 239 -17.48 15.56 -10.58
CA PRO A 239 -18.29 15.66 -9.38
C PRO A 239 -18.55 14.26 -8.78
N TRP A 240 -18.45 14.10 -7.48
CA TRP A 240 -18.77 12.83 -6.81
C TRP A 240 -20.19 12.35 -7.12
N SER A 241 -21.14 13.29 -7.21
CA SER A 241 -22.54 13.01 -7.59
C SER A 241 -22.69 12.37 -8.97
N SER A 242 -21.69 12.51 -9.86
CA SER A 242 -21.71 11.86 -11.17
C SER A 242 -21.25 10.41 -11.16
N LEU A 243 -20.70 9.95 -10.02
CA LEU A 243 -20.21 8.57 -9.82
C LEU A 243 -21.14 7.73 -8.94
N GLU A 244 -22.26 8.29 -8.48
CA GLU A 244 -23.27 7.59 -7.68
C GLU A 244 -24.20 6.75 -8.57
N ASP A 245 -24.97 5.83 -7.98
CA ASP A 245 -25.90 4.94 -8.70
C ASP A 245 -26.95 5.69 -9.53
N HIS A 246 -27.29 6.91 -9.10
CA HIS A 246 -28.15 7.86 -9.83
C HIS A 246 -27.34 9.12 -10.16
N PRO A 247 -26.52 9.11 -11.24
CA PRO A 247 -25.59 10.18 -11.54
C PRO A 247 -26.29 11.52 -11.69
N GLN A 248 -25.81 12.54 -10.97
CA GLN A 248 -26.22 13.91 -11.10
C GLN A 248 -25.02 14.79 -11.43
N GLY A 249 -25.24 15.82 -12.23
CA GLY A 249 -24.17 16.70 -12.69
C GLY A 249 -23.51 16.23 -13.98
N SER A 250 -22.49 16.95 -14.39
CA SER A 250 -21.74 16.65 -15.62
C SER A 250 -20.24 16.59 -15.32
N MET A 251 -19.61 15.52 -15.75
CA MET A 251 -18.14 15.44 -15.82
C MET A 251 -17.64 16.35 -16.93
N LYS A 252 -16.54 17.06 -16.67
CA LYS A 252 -15.79 17.80 -17.68
C LYS A 252 -14.44 17.13 -17.86
N ALA A 253 -14.11 16.76 -19.10
CA ALA A 253 -12.83 16.17 -19.41
C ALA A 253 -12.32 16.71 -20.74
N LEU A 254 -11.03 17.03 -20.79
CA LEU A 254 -10.28 17.29 -22.00
C LEU A 254 -9.25 16.18 -22.15
N LEU A 255 -9.40 15.40 -23.21
CA LEU A 255 -8.50 14.30 -23.53
C LEU A 255 -7.76 14.63 -24.84
N ASN A 256 -6.44 14.65 -24.74
CA ASN A 256 -5.53 14.72 -25.89
C ASN A 256 -4.80 13.40 -25.99
N ALA A 257 -4.97 12.66 -27.06
CA ALA A 257 -4.37 11.35 -27.22
C ALA A 257 -3.74 11.15 -28.60
N SER A 258 -2.54 10.58 -28.61
CA SER A 258 -1.88 10.01 -29.77
C SER A 258 -1.70 8.52 -29.48
N LEU A 259 -2.41 7.67 -30.23
CA LEU A 259 -2.47 6.23 -29.93
C LEU A 259 -1.73 5.44 -31.00
N GLY A 260 -0.78 4.63 -30.54
CA GLY A 260 -0.09 3.65 -31.39
C GLY A 260 -0.94 2.38 -31.56
N LYS A 261 -0.93 1.81 -32.76
CA LYS A 261 -1.70 0.61 -33.07
C LYS A 261 -1.35 -0.57 -32.17
N GLU A 262 -0.10 -0.69 -31.77
CA GLU A 262 0.40 -1.81 -30.96
C GLU A 262 -0.19 -1.81 -29.55
N ASP A 263 -0.41 -0.64 -28.96
CA ASP A 263 -1.01 -0.51 -27.64
C ASP A 263 -2.54 -0.78 -27.61
N LEU A 264 -3.16 -0.80 -28.80
CA LEU A 264 -4.61 -1.12 -28.94
C LEU A 264 -4.87 -2.62 -29.12
N LEU A 265 -3.83 -3.43 -29.22
CA LEU A 265 -3.92 -4.88 -29.48
C LEU A 265 -3.55 -5.74 -28.25
N ILE A 266 -3.34 -5.11 -27.11
CA ILE A 266 -2.95 -5.76 -25.82
C ILE A 266 -4.15 -6.38 -25.12
#